data_e03cd1179b720254ecb7bd78ddb7f96e
#
_entry.id   e03cd1179b720254ecb7bd78ddb7f96e
#
_cell.length_a   1.000
_cell.length_b   1.000
_cell.length_c   1.000
_cell.angle_alpha   90.00
_cell.angle_beta   90.00
_cell.angle_gamma   90.00
#
_symmetry.space_group_name_H-M   'P 1'
#
loop_
_entity.id
_entity.type
_entity.pdbx_description
1 polymer ?
#
loop_
_entity_poly.entity_id
_entity_poly.type
_entity_poly.pdbx_seq_one_letter_code
_entity_poly.pdbx_strand_id
1 'polypeptide(L)'
;MKDIAIYTLTSELHDAEAVGNMTNDFLASLQTEYDLKGDNYADYGTHTLDLIFVRTGGTEGIFRRLLPQLQAQSDKSFYLLTSGKSNSLAASMEILSYLRQNNLKGEIIHGSADYIHRRINLLANAGRAMQQLDGSLLGIVGKPSDWLISSSFDREVVRRQLGIHLKDIDMQELLDAISSIPTNDGIEEAAPTEAIGKALPGALRIYEGLKQIVGRHQLQGFTIRCFDLLTALRNTGCIALAKLNAEGIVAGCEGDVPAMLSMKIAQALTGFSGFQANPASINPETGEITFAHCTIPLNMVERYELDTHFESGIGVGIRGFMKEGPVTIFKVSGDLSRSFVAEGELVRNMAKPDLCRTQQVIQLDEPEKAAYFLTNPIGNHHIILPGRWCEALEELLK
;
A
#
# COMPACT_ATOMS: atom_id res chain seq x y z
N MET A 1 -16.50 -18.03 -0.61
CA MET A 1 -15.88 -18.32 -1.92
C MET A 1 -14.37 -18.34 -1.66
N LYS A 2 -13.61 -19.28 -2.19
CA LYS A 2 -12.14 -19.27 -2.03
C LYS A 2 -11.56 -18.15 -2.89
N ASP A 3 -10.50 -17.54 -2.43
CA ASP A 3 -9.88 -16.38 -3.12
C ASP A 3 -9.20 -16.75 -4.46
N ILE A 4 -8.77 -18.03 -4.60
CA ILE A 4 -8.02 -18.53 -5.74
C ILE A 4 -8.87 -19.56 -6.48
N ALA A 5 -9.05 -19.38 -7.79
CA ALA A 5 -9.67 -20.36 -8.67
C ALA A 5 -8.64 -20.97 -9.63
N ILE A 6 -8.73 -22.28 -9.86
CA ILE A 6 -7.93 -22.99 -10.83
C ILE A 6 -8.82 -23.59 -11.91
N TYR A 7 -8.66 -23.11 -13.12
CA TYR A 7 -9.28 -23.64 -14.34
C TYR A 7 -8.30 -24.57 -15.03
N THR A 8 -8.78 -25.60 -15.71
CA THR A 8 -7.91 -26.57 -16.38
C THR A 8 -8.03 -26.47 -17.89
N LEU A 9 -6.89 -26.62 -18.55
CA LEU A 9 -6.81 -26.67 -20.00
C LEU A 9 -6.12 -28.00 -20.40
N THR A 10 -6.85 -28.86 -21.14
CA THR A 10 -6.42 -30.22 -21.46
C THR A 10 -6.72 -30.55 -22.91
N SER A 11 -5.78 -31.16 -23.60
CA SER A 11 -6.00 -31.71 -24.94
C SER A 11 -6.72 -33.07 -24.87
N GLU A 12 -7.68 -33.26 -25.75
CA GLU A 12 -8.42 -34.53 -25.89
C GLU A 12 -7.53 -35.70 -26.37
N LEU A 13 -6.30 -35.39 -26.79
CA LEU A 13 -5.32 -36.41 -27.26
C LEU A 13 -4.71 -37.22 -26.12
N HIS A 14 -4.93 -36.86 -24.88
CA HIS A 14 -4.34 -37.50 -23.70
C HIS A 14 -5.38 -38.34 -22.94
N ASP A 15 -4.91 -39.43 -22.32
CA ASP A 15 -5.74 -40.23 -21.44
C ASP A 15 -6.25 -39.46 -20.24
N ALA A 16 -7.59 -39.37 -20.07
CA ALA A 16 -8.23 -38.54 -19.07
C ALA A 16 -7.91 -38.98 -17.64
N GLU A 17 -7.78 -40.28 -17.36
CA GLU A 17 -7.53 -40.78 -16.00
C GLU A 17 -6.06 -40.50 -15.61
N ALA A 18 -5.12 -40.75 -16.50
CA ALA A 18 -3.68 -40.44 -16.26
C ALA A 18 -3.47 -38.95 -16.02
N VAL A 19 -4.12 -38.06 -16.80
CA VAL A 19 -4.05 -36.61 -16.62
C VAL A 19 -4.73 -36.19 -15.31
N GLY A 20 -5.84 -36.82 -14.94
CA GLY A 20 -6.56 -36.57 -13.69
C GLY A 20 -5.68 -36.86 -12.46
N ASN A 21 -5.06 -38.03 -12.41
CA ASN A 21 -4.15 -38.43 -11.33
C ASN A 21 -2.94 -37.48 -11.22
N MET A 22 -2.28 -37.19 -12.35
CA MET A 22 -1.17 -36.23 -12.39
C MET A 22 -1.58 -34.81 -11.91
N THR A 23 -2.78 -34.38 -12.24
CA THR A 23 -3.34 -33.10 -11.78
C THR A 23 -3.48 -33.08 -10.27
N ASN A 24 -4.11 -34.10 -9.69
CA ASN A 24 -4.35 -34.19 -8.26
C ASN A 24 -3.03 -34.20 -7.48
N ASP A 25 -2.06 -35.00 -7.90
CA ASP A 25 -0.73 -35.06 -7.26
C ASP A 25 -0.01 -33.73 -7.31
N PHE A 26 -0.04 -33.06 -8.45
CA PHE A 26 0.60 -31.75 -8.61
C PHE A 26 -0.07 -30.69 -7.72
N LEU A 27 -1.39 -30.56 -7.80
CA LEU A 27 -2.12 -29.54 -7.02
C LEU A 27 -2.02 -29.80 -5.51
N ALA A 28 -2.02 -31.07 -5.07
CA ALA A 28 -1.80 -31.41 -3.66
C ALA A 28 -0.42 -30.98 -3.16
N SER A 29 0.60 -31.00 -4.03
CA SER A 29 1.97 -30.60 -3.68
C SER A 29 2.12 -29.09 -3.43
N LEU A 30 1.18 -28.26 -3.90
CA LEU A 30 1.28 -26.79 -3.81
C LEU A 30 0.93 -26.21 -2.44
N GLN A 31 0.30 -27.00 -1.55
CA GLN A 31 -0.12 -26.57 -0.20
C GLN A 31 -0.88 -25.22 -0.19
N THR A 32 -1.71 -25.00 -1.22
CA THR A 32 -2.47 -23.76 -1.41
C THR A 32 -3.96 -24.10 -1.40
N GLU A 33 -4.77 -23.28 -0.73
CA GLU A 33 -6.23 -23.39 -0.81
C GLU A 33 -6.73 -22.78 -2.11
N TYR A 34 -7.51 -23.54 -2.88
CA TYR A 34 -8.09 -23.10 -4.15
C TYR A 34 -9.46 -23.72 -4.38
N ASP A 35 -10.19 -23.18 -5.33
CA ASP A 35 -11.41 -23.74 -5.90
C ASP A 35 -11.11 -24.29 -7.30
N LEU A 36 -11.21 -25.61 -7.48
CA LEU A 36 -10.95 -26.26 -8.77
C LEU A 36 -12.20 -26.21 -9.64
N LYS A 37 -12.19 -25.40 -10.69
CA LYS A 37 -13.30 -25.18 -11.61
C LYS A 37 -13.32 -26.15 -12.80
N GLY A 38 -12.22 -26.86 -13.03
CA GLY A 38 -12.08 -27.72 -14.22
C GLY A 38 -12.10 -26.89 -15.51
N ASP A 39 -12.85 -27.35 -16.49
CA ASP A 39 -13.04 -26.68 -17.79
C ASP A 39 -14.23 -25.70 -17.82
N ASN A 40 -14.84 -25.42 -16.68
CA ASN A 40 -15.92 -24.46 -16.56
C ASN A 40 -15.37 -23.05 -16.28
N TYR A 41 -15.29 -22.23 -17.31
CA TYR A 41 -14.78 -20.85 -17.25
C TYR A 41 -15.90 -19.79 -17.04
N ALA A 42 -17.09 -20.19 -16.63
CA ALA A 42 -18.23 -19.27 -16.55
C ALA A 42 -18.03 -18.12 -15.55
N ASP A 43 -17.27 -18.33 -14.47
CA ASP A 43 -16.99 -17.37 -13.44
C ASP A 43 -15.51 -16.84 -13.45
N TYR A 44 -14.78 -17.06 -14.56
CA TYR A 44 -13.43 -16.52 -14.74
C TYR A 44 -13.44 -14.99 -14.59
N GLY A 45 -12.44 -14.46 -13.89
CA GLY A 45 -12.31 -13.02 -13.61
C GLY A 45 -12.99 -12.55 -12.32
N THR A 46 -13.81 -13.40 -11.66
CA THR A 46 -14.55 -13.00 -10.44
C THR A 46 -13.79 -13.26 -9.14
N HIS A 47 -12.70 -14.02 -9.18
CA HIS A 47 -11.88 -14.33 -8.01
C HIS A 47 -10.76 -13.34 -7.84
N THR A 48 -10.14 -13.36 -6.66
CA THR A 48 -8.94 -12.56 -6.39
C THR A 48 -7.80 -12.94 -7.32
N LEU A 49 -7.62 -14.25 -7.58
CA LEU A 49 -6.65 -14.79 -8.51
C LEU A 49 -7.26 -15.96 -9.29
N ASP A 50 -7.25 -15.85 -10.61
CA ASP A 50 -7.66 -16.90 -11.54
C ASP A 50 -6.42 -17.50 -12.19
N LEU A 51 -6.20 -18.81 -12.03
CA LEU A 51 -5.10 -19.56 -12.61
C LEU A 51 -5.62 -20.49 -13.70
N ILE A 52 -4.98 -20.52 -14.86
CA ILE A 52 -5.25 -21.49 -15.93
C ILE A 52 -4.18 -22.57 -15.88
N PHE A 53 -4.51 -23.73 -15.35
CA PHE A 53 -3.61 -24.88 -15.29
C PHE A 53 -3.57 -25.58 -16.66
N VAL A 54 -2.51 -25.29 -17.42
CA VAL A 54 -2.20 -25.97 -18.67
C VAL A 54 -1.65 -27.34 -18.32
N ARG A 55 -2.45 -28.39 -18.47
CA ARG A 55 -2.10 -29.75 -18.05
C ARG A 55 -1.27 -30.51 -19.08
N THR A 56 -1.51 -30.21 -20.35
CA THR A 56 -0.90 -30.93 -21.48
C THR A 56 -0.52 -30.02 -22.63
N GLY A 57 0.37 -30.48 -23.51
CA GLY A 57 0.55 -29.91 -24.85
C GLY A 57 -0.67 -30.10 -25.72
N GLY A 58 -0.72 -29.44 -26.89
CA GLY A 58 -1.85 -29.46 -27.82
C GLY A 58 -3.07 -28.65 -27.36
N THR A 59 -2.90 -27.75 -26.39
CA THR A 59 -3.96 -26.91 -25.81
C THR A 59 -3.97 -25.50 -26.37
N GLU A 60 -2.99 -25.11 -27.15
CA GLU A 60 -2.79 -23.75 -27.70
C GLU A 60 -3.99 -23.30 -28.55
N GLY A 61 -4.47 -24.20 -29.43
CA GLY A 61 -5.66 -23.95 -30.23
C GLY A 61 -6.96 -23.87 -29.42
N ILE A 62 -7.04 -24.61 -28.31
CA ILE A 62 -8.19 -24.55 -27.37
C ILE A 62 -8.16 -23.18 -26.66
N PHE A 63 -7.01 -22.76 -26.12
CA PHE A 63 -6.85 -21.47 -25.49
C PHE A 63 -7.21 -20.31 -26.43
N ARG A 64 -6.74 -20.36 -27.69
CA ARG A 64 -7.06 -19.33 -28.68
C ARG A 64 -8.56 -19.19 -28.91
N ARG A 65 -9.32 -20.29 -28.93
CA ARG A 65 -10.78 -20.25 -29.05
C ARG A 65 -11.49 -19.70 -27.80
N LEU A 66 -10.92 -19.96 -26.63
CA LEU A 66 -11.44 -19.53 -25.34
C LEU A 66 -11.15 -18.05 -25.04
N LEU A 67 -10.05 -17.52 -25.56
CA LEU A 67 -9.54 -16.18 -25.25
C LEU A 67 -10.60 -15.06 -25.38
N PRO A 68 -11.45 -14.98 -26.42
CA PRO A 68 -12.45 -13.94 -26.51
C PRO A 68 -13.46 -13.95 -25.35
N GLN A 69 -13.83 -15.14 -24.86
CA GLN A 69 -14.70 -15.28 -23.70
C GLN A 69 -13.99 -14.75 -22.43
N LEU A 70 -12.72 -15.13 -22.22
CA LEU A 70 -11.96 -14.70 -21.04
C LEU A 70 -11.76 -13.19 -21.01
N GLN A 71 -11.48 -12.57 -22.18
CA GLN A 71 -11.34 -11.12 -22.30
C GLN A 71 -12.66 -10.36 -22.07
N ALA A 72 -13.78 -10.96 -22.41
CA ALA A 72 -15.10 -10.36 -22.12
C ALA A 72 -15.44 -10.38 -20.62
N GLN A 73 -14.84 -11.28 -19.84
CA GLN A 73 -15.06 -11.46 -18.41
C GLN A 73 -14.08 -10.69 -17.54
N SER A 74 -12.84 -10.47 -18.02
CA SER A 74 -11.77 -9.86 -17.21
C SER A 74 -10.72 -9.17 -18.08
N ASP A 75 -10.21 -8.04 -17.59
CA ASP A 75 -9.07 -7.29 -18.13
C ASP A 75 -7.74 -7.60 -17.38
N LYS A 76 -7.80 -8.51 -16.40
CA LYS A 76 -6.64 -8.91 -15.60
C LYS A 76 -5.60 -9.67 -16.44
N SER A 77 -4.37 -9.74 -15.93
CA SER A 77 -3.30 -10.56 -16.50
C SER A 77 -3.66 -12.05 -16.47
N PHE A 78 -3.21 -12.80 -17.48
CA PHE A 78 -3.38 -14.25 -17.56
C PHE A 78 -2.27 -14.98 -16.81
N TYR A 79 -2.62 -15.82 -15.86
CA TYR A 79 -1.66 -16.63 -15.10
C TYR A 79 -1.76 -18.09 -15.51
N LEU A 80 -0.72 -18.59 -16.19
CA LEU A 80 -0.64 -19.94 -16.71
C LEU A 80 0.14 -20.82 -15.73
N LEU A 81 -0.56 -21.68 -14.99
CA LEU A 81 0.07 -22.66 -14.10
C LEU A 81 0.47 -23.90 -14.90
N THR A 82 1.68 -24.45 -14.68
CA THR A 82 2.12 -25.66 -15.36
C THR A 82 3.00 -26.53 -14.49
N SER A 83 2.78 -27.86 -14.57
CA SER A 83 3.60 -28.87 -13.90
C SER A 83 4.90 -29.19 -14.63
N GLY A 84 5.06 -28.78 -15.88
CA GLY A 84 6.16 -29.18 -16.75
C GLY A 84 6.05 -30.59 -17.32
N LYS A 85 5.03 -31.38 -16.93
CA LYS A 85 4.75 -32.72 -17.49
C LYS A 85 3.91 -32.61 -18.75
N SER A 86 3.89 -33.66 -19.58
CA SER A 86 3.03 -33.79 -20.76
C SER A 86 3.10 -32.58 -21.72
N ASN A 87 4.31 -32.02 -21.91
CA ASN A 87 4.56 -30.84 -22.73
C ASN A 87 3.77 -29.56 -22.32
N SER A 88 3.25 -29.50 -21.09
CA SER A 88 2.46 -28.37 -20.59
C SER A 88 3.23 -27.06 -20.58
N LEU A 89 4.53 -27.07 -20.26
CA LEU A 89 5.38 -25.88 -20.28
C LEU A 89 5.55 -25.32 -21.68
N ALA A 90 5.82 -26.19 -22.68
CA ALA A 90 5.96 -25.76 -24.07
C ALA A 90 4.66 -25.11 -24.60
N ALA A 91 3.51 -25.73 -24.30
CA ALA A 91 2.21 -25.14 -24.64
C ALA A 91 1.98 -23.80 -23.95
N SER A 92 2.33 -23.66 -22.67
CA SER A 92 2.22 -22.39 -21.93
C SER A 92 3.11 -21.30 -22.54
N MET A 93 4.31 -21.64 -23.02
CA MET A 93 5.20 -20.68 -23.69
C MET A 93 4.60 -20.16 -25.01
N GLU A 94 4.00 -21.05 -25.81
CA GLU A 94 3.32 -20.65 -27.04
C GLU A 94 2.08 -19.79 -26.73
N ILE A 95 1.28 -20.14 -25.75
CA ILE A 95 0.13 -19.33 -25.29
C ILE A 95 0.61 -17.96 -24.82
N LEU A 96 1.64 -17.87 -23.98
CA LEU A 96 2.16 -16.59 -23.49
C LEU A 96 2.70 -15.73 -24.64
N SER A 97 3.40 -16.34 -25.59
CA SER A 97 3.87 -15.65 -26.80
C SER A 97 2.70 -15.06 -27.61
N TYR A 98 1.63 -15.84 -27.79
CA TYR A 98 0.41 -15.40 -28.45
C TYR A 98 -0.27 -14.26 -27.70
N LEU A 99 -0.37 -14.31 -26.36
CA LEU A 99 -0.89 -13.21 -25.53
C LEU A 99 -0.08 -11.93 -25.76
N ARG A 100 1.26 -12.01 -25.74
CA ARG A 100 2.15 -10.85 -25.99
C ARG A 100 1.99 -10.25 -27.37
N GLN A 101 1.83 -11.05 -28.42
CA GLN A 101 1.55 -10.59 -29.78
C GLN A 101 0.22 -9.82 -29.89
N ASN A 102 -0.72 -10.11 -28.98
CA ASN A 102 -2.02 -9.42 -28.90
C ASN A 102 -2.06 -8.30 -27.84
N ASN A 103 -0.89 -7.84 -27.35
CA ASN A 103 -0.75 -6.79 -26.31
C ASN A 103 -1.46 -7.15 -24.98
N LEU A 104 -1.58 -8.45 -24.67
CA LEU A 104 -2.13 -8.95 -23.41
C LEU A 104 -1.02 -9.30 -22.44
N LYS A 105 -1.29 -9.01 -21.16
CA LYS A 105 -0.38 -9.36 -20.07
C LYS A 105 -0.58 -10.80 -19.64
N GLY A 106 0.50 -11.49 -19.28
CA GLY A 106 0.44 -12.83 -18.74
C GLY A 106 1.78 -13.29 -18.18
N GLU A 107 1.73 -14.38 -17.41
CA GLU A 107 2.90 -15.00 -16.78
C GLU A 107 2.71 -16.50 -16.73
N ILE A 108 3.82 -17.25 -16.86
CA ILE A 108 3.85 -18.69 -16.60
C ILE A 108 4.37 -18.92 -15.20
N ILE A 109 3.56 -19.59 -14.37
CA ILE A 109 3.93 -20.00 -13.01
C ILE A 109 4.42 -21.44 -13.08
N HIS A 110 5.75 -21.61 -12.96
CA HIS A 110 6.43 -22.89 -13.10
C HIS A 110 7.68 -22.94 -12.22
N GLY A 111 8.00 -24.09 -11.66
CA GLY A 111 9.19 -24.32 -10.83
C GLY A 111 8.98 -25.38 -9.76
N SER A 112 9.70 -25.28 -8.64
CA SER A 112 9.45 -26.12 -7.47
C SER A 112 8.09 -25.81 -6.83
N ALA A 113 7.54 -26.75 -6.08
CA ALA A 113 6.28 -26.55 -5.35
C ALA A 113 6.35 -25.32 -4.44
N ASP A 114 7.46 -25.11 -3.73
CA ASP A 114 7.70 -23.96 -2.85
C ASP A 114 7.75 -22.63 -3.63
N TYR A 115 8.38 -22.61 -4.80
CA TYR A 115 8.41 -21.42 -5.65
C TYR A 115 7.00 -21.08 -6.14
N ILE A 116 6.27 -22.05 -6.66
CA ILE A 116 4.90 -21.88 -7.15
C ILE A 116 3.99 -21.41 -6.02
N HIS A 117 4.08 -22.03 -4.84
CA HIS A 117 3.31 -21.62 -3.65
C HIS A 117 3.58 -20.16 -3.27
N ARG A 118 4.84 -19.74 -3.17
CA ARG A 118 5.20 -18.34 -2.88
C ARG A 118 4.67 -17.39 -3.94
N ARG A 119 4.82 -17.75 -5.24
CA ARG A 119 4.35 -16.90 -6.34
C ARG A 119 2.83 -16.72 -6.34
N ILE A 120 2.07 -17.79 -6.14
CA ILE A 120 0.61 -17.77 -6.02
C ILE A 120 0.18 -16.88 -4.84
N ASN A 121 0.81 -17.03 -3.68
CA ASN A 121 0.50 -16.21 -2.51
C ASN A 121 0.79 -14.72 -2.74
N LEU A 122 1.90 -14.40 -3.40
CA LEU A 122 2.27 -13.04 -3.75
C LEU A 122 1.20 -12.40 -4.67
N LEU A 123 0.80 -13.10 -5.72
CA LEU A 123 -0.24 -12.65 -6.65
C LEU A 123 -1.60 -12.51 -5.96
N ALA A 124 -1.98 -13.47 -5.10
CA ALA A 124 -3.23 -13.41 -4.36
C ALA A 124 -3.23 -12.23 -3.36
N ASN A 125 -2.09 -11.95 -2.71
CA ASN A 125 -1.96 -10.79 -1.83
C ASN A 125 -2.12 -9.46 -2.60
N ALA A 126 -1.45 -9.32 -3.74
CA ALA A 126 -1.61 -8.15 -4.61
C ALA A 126 -3.06 -8.01 -5.09
N GLY A 127 -3.71 -9.10 -5.50
CA GLY A 127 -5.12 -9.10 -5.91
C GLY A 127 -6.07 -8.67 -4.78
N ARG A 128 -5.86 -9.15 -3.55
CA ARG A 128 -6.64 -8.71 -2.37
C ARG A 128 -6.45 -7.22 -2.08
N ALA A 129 -5.20 -6.75 -2.15
CA ALA A 129 -4.90 -5.33 -1.97
C ALA A 129 -5.61 -4.47 -3.01
N MET A 130 -5.59 -4.86 -4.29
CA MET A 130 -6.33 -4.16 -5.35
C MET A 130 -7.85 -4.13 -5.08
N GLN A 131 -8.44 -5.23 -4.63
CA GLN A 131 -9.86 -5.26 -4.24
C GLN A 131 -10.18 -4.33 -3.07
N GLN A 132 -9.25 -4.14 -2.11
CA GLN A 132 -9.42 -3.20 -1.01
C GLN A 132 -9.25 -1.72 -1.44
N LEU A 133 -8.49 -1.47 -2.50
CA LEU A 133 -8.32 -0.13 -3.06
C LEU A 133 -9.53 0.28 -3.89
N ASP A 134 -10.11 -0.66 -4.63
CA ASP A 134 -11.23 -0.40 -5.54
C ASP A 134 -12.46 0.13 -4.80
N GLY A 135 -13.02 1.23 -5.32
CA GLY A 135 -14.13 1.95 -4.70
C GLY A 135 -13.77 2.77 -3.45
N SER A 136 -12.50 2.78 -3.00
CA SER A 136 -12.09 3.60 -1.85
C SER A 136 -12.28 5.09 -2.14
N LEU A 137 -12.81 5.84 -1.17
CA LEU A 137 -12.97 7.29 -1.22
C LEU A 137 -11.97 7.95 -0.27
N LEU A 138 -11.05 8.76 -0.81
CA LEU A 138 -10.06 9.48 -0.03
C LEU A 138 -10.32 10.99 -0.08
N GLY A 139 -10.24 11.65 1.08
CA GLY A 139 -10.48 13.08 1.24
C GLY A 139 -9.20 13.92 1.09
N ILE A 140 -9.32 15.10 0.49
CA ILE A 140 -8.29 16.15 0.50
C ILE A 140 -8.87 17.32 1.29
N VAL A 141 -8.50 17.42 2.57
CA VAL A 141 -9.01 18.46 3.48
C VAL A 141 -8.17 19.72 3.33
N GLY A 142 -8.77 20.76 2.79
CA GLY A 142 -8.10 21.96 2.31
C GLY A 142 -7.52 21.73 0.91
N LYS A 143 -6.24 22.00 0.74
CA LYS A 143 -5.49 21.79 -0.52
C LYS A 143 -4.06 21.35 -0.20
N PRO A 144 -3.29 20.86 -1.16
CA PRO A 144 -1.86 20.62 -0.95
C PRO A 144 -1.15 21.87 -0.42
N SER A 145 -0.18 21.68 0.46
CA SER A 145 0.67 22.76 0.97
C SER A 145 1.49 23.40 -0.16
N ASP A 146 1.69 24.71 -0.11
CA ASP A 146 2.26 25.47 -1.24
C ASP A 146 3.73 25.11 -1.52
N TRP A 147 4.44 24.52 -0.57
CA TRP A 147 5.81 24.02 -0.74
C TRP A 147 5.90 22.64 -1.41
N LEU A 148 4.78 21.93 -1.54
CA LEU A 148 4.72 20.62 -2.24
C LEU A 148 4.65 20.83 -3.77
N ILE A 149 5.65 21.50 -4.32
CA ILE A 149 5.65 21.95 -5.74
C ILE A 149 5.78 20.82 -6.76
N SER A 150 6.17 19.61 -6.32
CA SER A 150 6.31 18.42 -7.16
C SER A 150 5.26 17.33 -6.86
N SER A 151 4.32 17.58 -5.94
CA SER A 151 3.32 16.59 -5.49
C SER A 151 1.99 16.73 -6.25
N SER A 152 2.05 17.03 -7.56
CA SER A 152 0.87 16.99 -8.44
C SER A 152 0.32 15.56 -8.54
N PHE A 153 -0.97 15.44 -8.86
CA PHE A 153 -1.65 14.15 -8.99
C PHE A 153 -2.69 14.19 -10.12
N ASP A 154 -2.98 13.00 -10.67
CA ASP A 154 -4.00 12.82 -11.71
C ASP A 154 -5.13 11.94 -11.19
N ARG A 155 -6.32 12.55 -10.97
CA ARG A 155 -7.50 11.86 -10.43
C ARG A 155 -8.00 10.73 -11.32
N GLU A 156 -7.93 10.91 -12.63
CA GLU A 156 -8.42 9.92 -13.59
C GLU A 156 -7.48 8.72 -13.67
N VAL A 157 -6.17 8.96 -13.62
CA VAL A 157 -5.18 7.88 -13.55
C VAL A 157 -5.34 7.09 -12.26
N VAL A 158 -5.46 7.78 -11.11
CA VAL A 158 -5.66 7.15 -9.80
C VAL A 158 -6.93 6.31 -9.79
N ARG A 159 -8.05 6.86 -10.30
CA ARG A 159 -9.32 6.12 -10.41
C ARG A 159 -9.21 4.91 -11.34
N ARG A 160 -8.59 5.07 -12.50
CA ARG A 160 -8.47 4.00 -13.49
C ARG A 160 -7.56 2.87 -13.05
N GLN A 161 -6.42 3.19 -12.39
CA GLN A 161 -5.41 2.18 -12.03
C GLN A 161 -5.66 1.54 -10.68
N LEU A 162 -6.21 2.28 -9.71
CA LEU A 162 -6.39 1.81 -8.34
C LEU A 162 -7.86 1.73 -7.89
N GLY A 163 -8.81 2.18 -8.72
CA GLY A 163 -10.22 2.28 -8.34
C GLY A 163 -10.51 3.33 -7.26
N ILE A 164 -9.52 4.15 -6.87
CA ILE A 164 -9.64 5.14 -5.79
C ILE A 164 -10.29 6.42 -6.30
N HIS A 165 -11.27 6.92 -5.55
CA HIS A 165 -11.90 8.22 -5.76
C HIS A 165 -11.32 9.27 -4.81
N LEU A 166 -11.04 10.47 -5.33
CA LEU A 166 -10.51 11.59 -4.56
C LEU A 166 -11.57 12.69 -4.42
N LYS A 167 -11.82 13.15 -3.20
CA LYS A 167 -12.83 14.17 -2.86
C LYS A 167 -12.19 15.36 -2.17
N ASP A 168 -12.42 16.57 -2.71
CA ASP A 168 -12.02 17.80 -2.02
C ASP A 168 -13.02 18.10 -0.90
N ILE A 169 -12.49 18.52 0.24
CA ILE A 169 -13.24 18.91 1.44
C ILE A 169 -12.71 20.26 1.89
N ASP A 170 -13.61 21.24 2.09
CA ASP A 170 -13.21 22.56 2.52
C ASP A 170 -12.62 22.51 3.95
N MET A 171 -11.51 23.20 4.18
CA MET A 171 -10.92 23.36 5.52
C MET A 171 -11.92 24.00 6.50
N GLN A 172 -12.79 24.89 6.04
CA GLN A 172 -13.81 25.51 6.88
C GLN A 172 -14.79 24.47 7.43
N GLU A 173 -15.14 23.42 6.65
CA GLU A 173 -15.99 22.34 7.13
C GLU A 173 -15.38 21.62 8.34
N LEU A 174 -14.05 21.38 8.31
CA LEU A 174 -13.35 20.82 9.46
C LEU A 174 -13.30 21.78 10.63
N LEU A 175 -13.03 23.07 10.42
CA LEU A 175 -13.00 24.07 11.48
C LEU A 175 -14.37 24.20 12.17
N ASP A 176 -15.45 24.16 11.40
CA ASP A 176 -16.83 24.17 11.92
C ASP A 176 -17.12 22.89 12.74
N ALA A 177 -16.69 21.74 12.26
CA ALA A 177 -16.80 20.48 13.00
C ALA A 177 -16.06 20.54 14.34
N ILE A 178 -14.80 21.00 14.34
CA ILE A 178 -13.99 21.18 15.57
C ILE A 178 -14.66 22.17 16.53
N SER A 179 -15.20 23.28 16.03
CA SER A 179 -15.83 24.29 16.86
C SER A 179 -17.09 23.78 17.56
N SER A 180 -17.81 22.86 16.97
CA SER A 180 -19.00 22.22 17.52
C SER A 180 -18.72 21.23 18.66
N ILE A 181 -17.48 20.81 18.86
CA ILE A 181 -17.09 19.86 19.90
C ILE A 181 -16.84 20.61 21.21
N PRO A 182 -17.50 20.22 22.31
CA PRO A 182 -17.27 20.85 23.63
C PRO A 182 -15.78 20.69 24.03
N THR A 183 -15.26 21.72 24.72
CA THR A 183 -13.96 21.59 25.40
C THR A 183 -14.10 20.60 26.55
N ASN A 184 -13.29 19.56 26.53
CA ASN A 184 -13.22 18.61 27.64
C ASN A 184 -11.96 18.92 28.45
N ASP A 185 -12.10 19.74 29.51
CA ASP A 185 -10.98 20.16 30.35
C ASP A 185 -10.51 19.07 31.34
N GLY A 186 -11.13 17.87 31.28
CA GLY A 186 -10.91 16.77 32.22
C GLY A 186 -10.03 15.61 31.72
N ILE A 187 -9.28 15.76 30.60
CA ILE A 187 -8.37 14.71 30.16
C ILE A 187 -7.03 14.89 30.89
N GLU A 188 -6.95 14.29 32.08
CA GLU A 188 -5.71 14.08 32.84
C GLU A 188 -4.89 12.93 32.24
N GLU A 189 -4.44 13.00 31.01
CA GLU A 189 -3.23 12.30 30.65
C GLU A 189 -2.09 13.11 31.28
N ALA A 190 -1.19 12.45 32.02
CA ALA A 190 -0.04 13.09 32.64
C ALA A 190 0.85 13.72 31.56
N ALA A 191 0.56 14.97 31.22
CA ALA A 191 1.27 15.68 30.17
C ALA A 191 2.73 15.92 30.61
N PRO A 192 3.71 15.68 29.74
CA PRO A 192 5.13 15.79 30.09
C PRO A 192 5.56 17.22 30.44
N THR A 193 4.84 18.22 29.93
CA THR A 193 5.11 19.64 30.20
C THR A 193 3.80 20.42 30.29
N GLU A 194 3.84 21.60 30.93
CA GLU A 194 2.70 22.51 31.00
C GLU A 194 2.20 22.95 29.60
N ALA A 195 3.13 23.15 28.67
CA ALA A 195 2.79 23.51 27.27
C ALA A 195 1.97 22.44 26.58
N ILE A 196 2.36 21.17 26.74
CA ILE A 196 1.61 20.02 26.19
C ILE A 196 0.27 19.89 26.89
N GLY A 197 0.21 20.01 28.23
CA GLY A 197 -1.05 19.96 28.97
C GLY A 197 -2.07 20.99 28.51
N LYS A 198 -1.64 22.20 28.20
CA LYS A 198 -2.49 23.26 27.63
C LYS A 198 -2.94 22.99 26.19
N ALA A 199 -2.08 22.35 25.36
CA ALA A 199 -2.37 22.11 23.96
C ALA A 199 -3.18 20.83 23.71
N LEU A 200 -3.03 19.81 24.55
CA LEU A 200 -3.58 18.47 24.35
C LEU A 200 -5.12 18.45 24.19
N PRO A 201 -5.93 19.13 25.00
CA PRO A 201 -7.40 19.17 24.81
C PRO A 201 -7.79 19.68 23.43
N GLY A 202 -7.13 20.74 22.94
CA GLY A 202 -7.35 21.26 21.59
C GLY A 202 -6.94 20.31 20.48
N ALA A 203 -5.81 19.61 20.65
CA ALA A 203 -5.34 18.58 19.70
C ALA A 203 -6.31 17.38 19.62
N LEU A 204 -6.90 16.98 20.75
CA LEU A 204 -7.92 15.93 20.79
C LEU A 204 -9.25 16.37 20.16
N ARG A 205 -9.63 17.63 20.27
CA ARG A 205 -10.77 18.17 19.51
C ARG A 205 -10.55 18.14 18.01
N ILE A 206 -9.32 18.36 17.53
CA ILE A 206 -8.97 18.20 16.11
C ILE A 206 -9.18 16.74 15.69
N TYR A 207 -8.76 15.78 16.52
CA TYR A 207 -8.99 14.35 16.26
C TYR A 207 -10.49 14.04 16.14
N GLU A 208 -11.32 14.49 17.07
CA GLU A 208 -12.76 14.26 17.00
C GLU A 208 -13.40 14.95 15.79
N GLY A 209 -12.96 16.16 15.44
CA GLY A 209 -13.42 16.88 14.24
C GLY A 209 -13.10 16.12 12.96
N LEU A 210 -11.89 15.58 12.85
CA LEU A 210 -11.48 14.75 11.71
C LEU A 210 -12.29 13.44 11.65
N LYS A 211 -12.60 12.81 12.78
CA LYS A 211 -13.52 11.64 12.83
C LYS A 211 -14.91 11.98 12.31
N GLN A 212 -15.45 13.15 12.65
CA GLN A 212 -16.75 13.59 12.12
C GLN A 212 -16.68 13.79 10.60
N ILE A 213 -15.60 14.39 10.06
CA ILE A 213 -15.41 14.54 8.61
C ILE A 213 -15.33 13.17 7.92
N VAL A 214 -14.52 12.25 8.46
CA VAL A 214 -14.39 10.87 7.95
C VAL A 214 -15.75 10.17 7.93
N GLY A 215 -16.51 10.24 9.02
CA GLY A 215 -17.83 9.61 9.12
C GLY A 215 -18.86 10.24 8.18
N ARG A 216 -18.93 11.60 8.11
CA ARG A 216 -19.85 12.34 7.27
C ARG A 216 -19.66 12.04 5.78
N HIS A 217 -18.43 11.94 5.34
CA HIS A 217 -18.09 11.68 3.94
C HIS A 217 -17.82 10.21 3.64
N GLN A 218 -17.87 9.31 4.63
CA GLN A 218 -17.58 7.87 4.51
C GLN A 218 -16.18 7.61 3.91
N LEU A 219 -15.17 8.34 4.37
CA LEU A 219 -13.81 8.25 3.87
C LEU A 219 -13.08 7.01 4.41
N GLN A 220 -12.28 6.37 3.57
CA GLN A 220 -11.32 5.33 3.96
C GLN A 220 -9.92 5.90 4.24
N GLY A 221 -9.76 7.21 4.08
CA GLY A 221 -8.54 7.94 4.38
C GLY A 221 -8.65 9.39 3.89
N PHE A 222 -7.68 10.19 4.28
CA PHE A 222 -7.58 11.59 3.85
C PHE A 222 -6.14 12.10 3.98
N THR A 223 -5.89 13.26 3.37
CA THR A 223 -4.75 14.12 3.71
C THR A 223 -5.27 15.51 4.08
N ILE A 224 -4.55 16.21 4.96
CA ILE A 224 -4.98 17.51 5.47
C ILE A 224 -3.86 18.55 5.32
N ARG A 225 -4.22 19.78 4.93
CA ARG A 225 -3.34 20.95 5.02
C ARG A 225 -3.19 21.37 6.48
N CYS A 226 -2.40 20.61 7.24
CA CYS A 226 -2.33 20.67 8.70
C CYS A 226 -1.79 22.01 9.24
N PHE A 227 -0.98 22.74 8.46
CA PHE A 227 -0.46 24.06 8.86
C PHE A 227 -1.54 25.14 8.97
N ASP A 228 -2.67 24.98 8.30
CA ASP A 228 -3.82 25.90 8.48
C ASP A 228 -4.40 25.83 9.90
N LEU A 229 -4.25 24.67 10.58
CA LEU A 229 -4.65 24.53 11.99
C LEU A 229 -3.78 25.35 12.94
N LEU A 230 -2.49 25.53 12.62
CA LEU A 230 -1.61 26.40 13.41
C LEU A 230 -2.11 27.84 13.42
N THR A 231 -2.57 28.33 12.28
CA THR A 231 -3.08 29.70 12.14
C THR A 231 -4.47 29.84 12.76
N ALA A 232 -5.39 28.89 12.45
CA ALA A 232 -6.78 28.97 12.87
C ALA A 232 -6.99 28.62 14.35
N LEU A 233 -6.28 27.62 14.88
CA LEU A 233 -6.52 27.03 16.20
C LEU A 233 -5.33 27.14 17.16
N ARG A 234 -4.17 27.63 16.68
CA ARG A 234 -2.89 27.62 17.40
C ARG A 234 -2.55 26.24 17.96
N ASN A 235 -2.85 25.19 17.19
CA ASN A 235 -2.64 23.80 17.55
C ASN A 235 -2.29 22.97 16.31
N THR A 236 -2.00 21.66 16.49
CA THR A 236 -1.53 20.76 15.44
C THR A 236 -2.39 19.53 15.30
N GLY A 237 -2.42 18.96 14.09
CA GLY A 237 -3.11 17.71 13.80
C GLY A 237 -2.29 16.42 14.08
N CYS A 238 -1.03 16.53 14.50
CA CYS A 238 -0.10 15.39 14.52
C CYS A 238 -0.60 14.20 15.36
N ILE A 239 -1.13 14.44 16.57
CA ILE A 239 -1.70 13.36 17.40
C ILE A 239 -2.99 12.79 16.78
N ALA A 240 -3.79 13.64 16.12
CA ALA A 240 -4.99 13.17 15.43
C ALA A 240 -4.65 12.21 14.29
N LEU A 241 -3.67 12.57 13.45
CA LEU A 241 -3.20 11.73 12.36
C LEU A 241 -2.61 10.41 12.88
N ALA A 242 -1.80 10.45 13.94
CA ALA A 242 -1.21 9.28 14.57
C ALA A 242 -2.28 8.28 15.08
N LYS A 243 -3.34 8.79 15.73
CA LYS A 243 -4.45 7.98 16.24
C LYS A 243 -5.30 7.39 15.11
N LEU A 244 -5.69 8.21 14.12
CA LEU A 244 -6.54 7.77 13.01
C LEU A 244 -5.87 6.70 12.17
N ASN A 245 -4.57 6.84 11.89
CA ASN A 245 -3.79 5.80 11.22
C ASN A 245 -3.79 4.49 12.02
N ALA A 246 -3.65 4.55 13.33
CA ALA A 246 -3.71 3.37 14.19
C ALA A 246 -5.10 2.72 14.24
N GLU A 247 -6.16 3.50 14.00
CA GLU A 247 -7.55 3.04 13.88
C GLU A 247 -7.89 2.50 12.48
N GLY A 248 -6.93 2.46 11.55
CA GLY A 248 -7.11 1.95 10.20
C GLY A 248 -7.65 2.98 9.19
N ILE A 249 -7.70 4.26 9.55
CA ILE A 249 -8.07 5.36 8.65
C ILE A 249 -6.78 6.03 8.19
N VAL A 250 -6.44 5.91 6.91
CA VAL A 250 -5.24 6.58 6.38
C VAL A 250 -5.36 8.09 6.58
N ALA A 251 -4.40 8.66 7.29
CA ALA A 251 -4.39 10.08 7.65
C ALA A 251 -3.02 10.70 7.31
N GLY A 252 -2.96 11.33 6.12
CA GLY A 252 -1.77 11.98 5.60
C GLY A 252 -1.63 13.44 6.06
N CYS A 253 -0.40 13.92 6.12
CA CYS A 253 -0.04 15.27 6.51
C CYS A 253 0.19 16.18 5.30
N GLU A 254 0.13 17.49 5.49
CA GLU A 254 0.51 18.56 4.56
C GLU A 254 -0.32 18.64 3.27
N GLY A 255 -1.42 17.90 3.16
CA GLY A 255 -2.18 17.81 1.92
C GLY A 255 -1.45 17.03 0.81
N ASP A 256 -0.42 16.25 1.16
CA ASP A 256 0.35 15.46 0.19
C ASP A 256 -0.46 14.27 -0.32
N VAL A 257 -1.06 14.42 -1.51
CA VAL A 257 -1.87 13.37 -2.13
C VAL A 257 -1.02 12.17 -2.54
N PRO A 258 0.16 12.31 -3.20
CA PRO A 258 1.04 11.17 -3.47
C PRO A 258 1.47 10.39 -2.23
N ALA A 259 1.72 11.07 -1.10
CA ALA A 259 2.01 10.38 0.16
C ALA A 259 0.79 9.62 0.68
N MET A 260 -0.40 10.23 0.67
CA MET A 260 -1.66 9.57 1.04
C MET A 260 -1.94 8.34 0.18
N LEU A 261 -1.72 8.41 -1.14
CA LEU A 261 -1.86 7.26 -2.04
C LEU A 261 -0.87 6.15 -1.68
N SER A 262 0.40 6.51 -1.43
CA SER A 262 1.42 5.55 -0.97
C SER A 262 1.01 4.88 0.34
N MET A 263 0.48 5.64 1.31
CA MET A 263 -0.03 5.12 2.59
C MET A 263 -1.23 4.19 2.38
N LYS A 264 -2.15 4.52 1.45
CA LYS A 264 -3.34 3.69 1.18
C LYS A 264 -2.99 2.39 0.49
N ILE A 265 -2.08 2.42 -0.47
CA ILE A 265 -1.52 1.21 -1.12
C ILE A 265 -0.83 0.33 -0.07
N ALA A 266 0.03 0.93 0.76
CA ALA A 266 0.72 0.23 1.83
C ALA A 266 -0.27 -0.42 2.80
N GLN A 267 -1.31 0.29 3.24
CA GLN A 267 -2.34 -0.24 4.14
C GLN A 267 -3.08 -1.43 3.53
N ALA A 268 -3.49 -1.33 2.27
CA ALA A 268 -4.20 -2.41 1.58
C ALA A 268 -3.37 -3.70 1.48
N LEU A 269 -2.05 -3.56 1.33
CA LEU A 269 -1.15 -4.69 1.17
C LEU A 269 -0.66 -5.27 2.50
N THR A 270 -0.38 -4.41 3.50
CA THR A 270 0.36 -4.79 4.72
C THR A 270 -0.47 -4.69 6.00
N GLY A 271 -1.62 -4.00 5.96
CA GLY A 271 -2.40 -3.63 7.14
C GLY A 271 -1.88 -2.38 7.87
N PHE A 272 -0.71 -1.85 7.51
CA PHE A 272 -0.13 -0.62 8.07
C PHE A 272 -0.15 0.52 7.06
N SER A 273 -0.63 1.70 7.46
CA SER A 273 -0.55 2.90 6.61
C SER A 273 0.88 3.40 6.40
N GLY A 274 1.80 3.01 7.29
CA GLY A 274 3.18 3.45 7.26
C GLY A 274 3.42 4.83 7.86
N PHE A 275 4.67 5.10 8.17
CA PHE A 275 5.15 6.38 8.70
C PHE A 275 5.51 7.32 7.54
N GLN A 276 4.69 8.35 7.31
CA GLN A 276 4.98 9.45 6.37
C GLN A 276 6.14 10.29 6.93
N ALA A 277 7.28 10.32 6.26
CA ALA A 277 8.49 10.95 6.77
C ALA A 277 9.33 11.63 5.69
N ASN A 278 10.07 12.64 6.11
CA ASN A 278 11.06 13.35 5.30
C ASN A 278 12.45 12.73 5.51
N PRO A 279 13.26 12.49 4.47
CA PRO A 279 14.68 12.24 4.63
C PRO A 279 15.36 13.52 5.18
N ALA A 280 15.93 13.42 6.37
CA ALA A 280 16.59 14.52 7.06
C ALA A 280 18.13 14.48 6.92
N SER A 281 18.70 13.28 6.70
CA SER A 281 20.13 13.10 6.43
C SER A 281 20.32 11.83 5.61
N ILE A 282 21.25 11.87 4.67
CA ILE A 282 21.58 10.76 3.78
C ILE A 282 23.11 10.64 3.71
N ASN A 283 23.62 9.42 3.95
CA ASN A 283 24.98 9.06 3.65
C ASN A 283 24.98 8.20 2.36
N PRO A 284 25.36 8.75 1.21
CA PRO A 284 25.31 8.04 -0.06
C PRO A 284 26.37 6.93 -0.20
N GLU A 285 27.40 6.94 0.64
CA GLU A 285 28.47 5.94 0.62
C GLU A 285 28.05 4.67 1.37
N THR A 286 27.36 4.84 2.49
CA THR A 286 26.93 3.73 3.34
C THR A 286 25.48 3.32 3.11
N GLY A 287 24.65 4.19 2.52
CA GLY A 287 23.21 3.96 2.41
C GLY A 287 22.44 4.19 3.72
N GLU A 288 23.07 4.81 4.74
CA GLU A 288 22.38 5.19 5.98
C GLU A 288 21.52 6.45 5.73
N ILE A 289 20.24 6.40 6.06
CA ILE A 289 19.30 7.51 5.90
C ILE A 289 18.58 7.76 7.22
N THR A 290 18.54 9.03 7.63
CA THR A 290 17.69 9.46 8.75
C THR A 290 16.38 10.00 8.20
N PHE A 291 15.24 9.43 8.63
CA PHE A 291 13.91 9.93 8.35
C PHE A 291 13.32 10.60 9.59
N ALA A 292 12.57 11.69 9.38
CA ALA A 292 11.93 12.40 10.48
C ALA A 292 10.57 12.98 10.09
N HIS A 293 9.61 12.99 11.04
CA HIS A 293 8.34 13.71 10.96
C HIS A 293 7.75 13.92 12.36
N CYS A 294 6.72 14.77 12.48
CA CYS A 294 6.07 15.05 13.77
C CYS A 294 4.86 14.15 14.08
N THR A 295 4.62 13.12 13.29
CA THR A 295 3.55 12.12 13.49
C THR A 295 4.05 10.74 13.08
N ILE A 296 3.45 9.69 13.64
CA ILE A 296 3.65 8.29 13.26
C ILE A 296 2.42 7.50 13.71
N PRO A 297 1.94 6.48 12.95
CA PRO A 297 0.84 5.63 13.41
C PRO A 297 1.13 4.97 14.76
N LEU A 298 0.23 5.12 15.74
CA LEU A 298 0.47 4.60 17.10
C LEU A 298 0.50 3.06 17.18
N ASN A 299 -0.10 2.37 16.21
CA ASN A 299 -0.02 0.90 16.11
C ASN A 299 1.31 0.37 15.54
N MET A 300 2.24 1.27 15.18
CA MET A 300 3.57 0.91 14.65
C MET A 300 4.68 1.11 15.69
N VAL A 301 4.37 1.67 16.87
CA VAL A 301 5.38 2.03 17.88
C VAL A 301 5.24 1.18 19.13
N GLU A 302 6.37 0.84 19.76
CA GLU A 302 6.40 0.18 21.07
C GLU A 302 6.09 1.16 22.21
N ARG A 303 6.46 2.42 22.02
CA ARG A 303 6.17 3.54 22.91
C ARG A 303 6.23 4.86 22.16
N TYR A 304 5.64 5.89 22.70
CA TYR A 304 5.74 7.26 22.20
C TYR A 304 5.83 8.27 23.34
N GLU A 305 6.31 9.46 22.98
CA GLU A 305 6.37 10.64 23.85
C GLU A 305 5.65 11.80 23.15
N LEU A 306 5.00 12.65 23.93
CA LEU A 306 4.42 13.91 23.45
C LEU A 306 5.44 15.04 23.59
N ASP A 307 5.57 15.83 22.55
CA ASP A 307 6.41 17.03 22.51
C ASP A 307 5.67 18.14 21.74
N THR A 308 6.17 19.38 21.74
CA THR A 308 5.65 20.41 20.84
C THR A 308 5.97 20.07 19.38
N HIS A 309 5.16 20.55 18.44
CA HIS A 309 5.49 20.47 17.01
C HIS A 309 6.84 21.16 16.75
N PHE A 310 7.72 20.51 15.98
CA PHE A 310 9.12 20.95 15.84
C PHE A 310 9.22 22.38 15.25
N GLU A 311 8.62 22.61 14.09
CA GLU A 311 8.79 23.86 13.37
C GLU A 311 8.11 25.07 14.02
N SER A 312 6.93 24.84 14.63
CA SER A 312 6.14 25.92 15.23
C SER A 312 6.36 26.13 16.72
N GLY A 313 6.92 25.14 17.42
CA GLY A 313 7.10 25.15 18.88
C GLY A 313 5.80 25.09 19.68
N ILE A 314 4.62 24.97 19.02
CA ILE A 314 3.30 24.91 19.67
C ILE A 314 2.57 23.61 19.34
N GLY A 315 1.39 23.41 19.94
CA GLY A 315 0.56 22.22 19.71
C GLY A 315 1.22 20.94 20.25
N VAL A 316 0.82 19.80 19.69
CA VAL A 316 1.29 18.46 20.13
C VAL A 316 1.85 17.69 18.95
N GLY A 317 3.12 17.34 19.00
CA GLY A 317 3.82 16.42 18.10
C GLY A 317 4.06 15.07 18.77
N ILE A 318 4.34 14.05 17.98
CA ILE A 318 4.61 12.68 18.43
C ILE A 318 6.07 12.34 18.19
N ARG A 319 6.74 11.83 19.21
CA ARG A 319 8.01 11.12 19.11
C ARG A 319 7.73 9.64 19.33
N GLY A 320 7.63 8.88 18.24
CA GLY A 320 7.41 7.45 18.28
C GLY A 320 8.71 6.66 18.18
N PHE A 321 8.73 5.51 18.84
CA PHE A 321 9.86 4.57 18.85
C PHE A 321 9.35 3.24 18.30
N MET A 322 9.71 2.94 17.06
CA MET A 322 9.43 1.65 16.43
C MET A 322 10.43 0.61 16.93
N LYS A 323 10.01 -0.65 16.89
CA LYS A 323 10.92 -1.77 17.05
C LYS A 323 11.99 -1.75 15.96
N GLU A 324 13.25 -1.89 16.34
CA GLU A 324 14.37 -2.05 15.40
C GLU A 324 14.23 -3.36 14.62
N GLY A 325 14.63 -3.36 13.36
CA GLY A 325 14.51 -4.51 12.48
C GLY A 325 14.16 -4.12 11.03
N PRO A 326 13.70 -5.10 10.22
CA PRO A 326 13.46 -4.90 8.80
C PRO A 326 12.36 -3.88 8.54
N VAL A 327 12.61 -3.02 7.55
CA VAL A 327 11.66 -2.01 7.07
C VAL A 327 11.69 -1.91 5.55
N THR A 328 10.60 -1.39 5.01
CA THR A 328 10.48 -1.03 3.59
C THR A 328 10.20 0.47 3.47
N ILE A 329 10.91 1.13 2.56
CA ILE A 329 10.69 2.54 2.19
C ILE A 329 9.93 2.55 0.88
N PHE A 330 8.80 3.26 0.83
CA PHE A 330 7.89 3.24 -0.30
C PHE A 330 7.40 4.63 -0.68
N LYS A 331 7.26 4.89 -1.99
CA LYS A 331 6.62 6.08 -2.55
C LYS A 331 6.11 5.81 -3.96
N VAL A 332 4.92 6.37 -4.30
CA VAL A 332 4.43 6.51 -5.67
C VAL A 332 4.30 7.98 -6.05
N SER A 333 4.45 8.30 -7.34
CA SER A 333 4.07 9.61 -7.90
C SER A 333 2.54 9.74 -7.96
N GLY A 334 2.04 10.98 -7.99
CA GLY A 334 0.60 11.22 -7.99
C GLY A 334 -0.12 10.85 -9.30
N ASP A 335 0.64 10.60 -10.36
CA ASP A 335 0.18 10.06 -11.65
C ASP A 335 0.46 8.55 -11.79
N LEU A 336 0.98 7.92 -10.73
CA LEU A 336 1.35 6.50 -10.65
C LEU A 336 2.34 6.03 -11.74
N SER A 337 2.99 6.95 -12.43
CA SER A 337 3.97 6.63 -13.49
C SER A 337 5.32 6.20 -12.93
N ARG A 338 5.57 6.52 -11.65
CA ARG A 338 6.83 6.23 -10.97
C ARG A 338 6.56 5.69 -9.57
N SER A 339 7.38 4.73 -9.17
CA SER A 339 7.43 4.24 -7.79
C SER A 339 8.88 4.13 -7.32
N PHE A 340 9.07 4.20 -6.02
CA PHE A 340 10.32 3.87 -5.35
C PHE A 340 10.05 2.87 -4.25
N VAL A 341 10.80 1.78 -4.23
CA VAL A 341 10.77 0.77 -3.17
C VAL A 341 12.21 0.41 -2.82
N ALA A 342 12.51 0.41 -1.53
CA ALA A 342 13.78 -0.07 -1.00
C ALA A 342 13.57 -0.77 0.34
N GLU A 343 14.37 -1.77 0.63
CA GLU A 343 14.39 -2.45 1.93
C GLU A 343 15.64 -2.07 2.71
N GLY A 344 15.56 -2.21 4.01
CA GLY A 344 16.65 -1.94 4.93
C GLY A 344 16.31 -2.35 6.35
N GLU A 345 17.18 -1.98 7.27
CA GLU A 345 17.01 -2.19 8.71
C GLU A 345 16.86 -0.84 9.42
N LEU A 346 15.80 -0.68 10.21
CA LEU A 346 15.74 0.36 11.23
C LEU A 346 16.78 0.02 12.30
N VAL A 347 17.91 0.73 12.28
CA VAL A 347 19.04 0.43 13.15
C VAL A 347 19.01 1.21 14.47
N ARG A 348 18.26 2.32 14.54
CA ARG A 348 18.01 3.08 15.76
C ARG A 348 16.93 4.13 15.60
N ASN A 349 16.23 4.42 16.67
CA ASN A 349 15.43 5.62 16.82
C ASN A 349 16.27 6.72 17.47
N MET A 350 16.03 8.00 17.12
CA MET A 350 16.76 9.14 17.67
C MET A 350 15.79 10.15 18.34
N ALA A 351 16.38 11.10 19.06
CA ALA A 351 15.68 12.19 19.71
C ALA A 351 16.46 13.51 19.64
N LYS A 352 17.05 13.82 18.46
CA LYS A 352 17.78 15.09 18.26
C LYS A 352 16.80 16.26 18.35
N PRO A 353 17.18 17.38 19.02
CA PRO A 353 16.31 18.52 19.22
C PRO A 353 16.07 19.37 17.95
N ASP A 354 16.95 19.26 16.97
CA ASP A 354 16.98 20.03 15.72
C ASP A 354 16.27 19.36 14.54
N LEU A 355 15.49 18.31 14.81
CA LEU A 355 14.66 17.59 13.82
C LEU A 355 13.22 17.39 14.30
N CYS A 356 12.33 17.07 13.36
CA CYS A 356 10.98 16.61 13.68
C CYS A 356 11.00 15.45 14.67
N ARG A 357 9.96 15.31 15.46
CA ARG A 357 9.98 14.57 16.72
C ARG A 357 10.22 13.08 16.59
N THR A 358 9.53 12.37 15.69
CA THR A 358 9.84 10.97 15.35
C THR A 358 11.03 10.92 14.41
N GLN A 359 12.05 10.16 14.76
CA GLN A 359 13.30 10.08 14.01
C GLN A 359 13.77 8.62 13.92
N GLN A 360 14.01 8.16 12.71
CA GLN A 360 14.41 6.78 12.41
C GLN A 360 15.65 6.77 11.54
N VAL A 361 16.66 6.01 11.92
CA VAL A 361 17.86 5.78 11.11
C VAL A 361 17.74 4.41 10.47
N ILE A 362 17.72 4.40 9.16
CA ILE A 362 17.56 3.20 8.35
C ILE A 362 18.85 2.97 7.57
N GLN A 363 19.39 1.75 7.68
CA GLN A 363 20.45 1.24 6.83
C GLN A 363 19.82 0.50 5.65
N LEU A 364 20.04 0.98 4.42
CA LEU A 364 19.55 0.29 3.23
C LEU A 364 20.31 -1.02 3.00
N ASP A 365 19.61 -2.06 2.55
CA ASP A 365 20.22 -3.34 2.11
C ASP A 365 21.05 -3.15 0.83
N GLU A 366 20.59 -2.24 -0.05
CA GLU A 366 21.23 -1.84 -1.28
C GLU A 366 21.68 -0.35 -1.14
N PRO A 367 22.90 -0.07 -0.63
CA PRO A 367 23.36 1.29 -0.36
C PRO A 367 23.27 2.25 -1.55
N GLU A 368 23.45 1.73 -2.77
CA GLU A 368 23.34 2.49 -4.02
C GLU A 368 21.95 3.10 -4.26
N LYS A 369 20.88 2.53 -3.69
CA LYS A 369 19.53 3.11 -3.75
C LYS A 369 19.44 4.46 -3.03
N ALA A 370 20.39 4.82 -2.16
CA ALA A 370 20.44 6.14 -1.55
C ALA A 370 20.60 7.27 -2.60
N ALA A 371 21.25 6.98 -3.74
CA ALA A 371 21.39 7.93 -4.84
C ALA A 371 20.06 8.44 -5.39
N TYR A 372 18.98 7.65 -5.31
CA TYR A 372 17.64 8.07 -5.72
C TYR A 372 17.21 9.37 -5.03
N PHE A 373 17.41 9.49 -3.72
CA PHE A 373 17.00 10.65 -2.95
C PHE A 373 17.73 11.94 -3.35
N LEU A 374 18.94 11.80 -3.91
CA LEU A 374 19.80 12.91 -4.28
C LEU A 374 19.72 13.30 -5.76
N THR A 375 19.26 12.36 -6.61
CA THR A 375 19.34 12.54 -8.08
C THR A 375 17.99 12.49 -8.78
N ASN A 376 17.01 11.73 -8.24
CA ASN A 376 15.72 11.51 -8.93
C ASN A 376 14.56 11.23 -7.97
N PRO A 377 14.36 12.01 -6.89
CA PRO A 377 13.32 11.75 -5.90
C PRO A 377 11.90 11.93 -6.44
N ILE A 378 10.95 11.21 -5.86
CA ILE A 378 9.51 11.41 -6.02
C ILE A 378 8.98 12.25 -4.84
N GLY A 379 9.31 13.54 -4.83
CA GLY A 379 8.98 14.44 -3.73
C GLY A 379 9.77 14.18 -2.44
N ASN A 380 9.37 14.81 -1.35
CA ASN A 380 10.05 14.75 -0.06
C ASN A 380 9.54 13.61 0.84
N HIS A 381 8.22 13.45 1.00
CA HIS A 381 7.69 12.42 1.88
C HIS A 381 7.83 11.01 1.29
N HIS A 382 8.32 10.10 2.11
CA HIS A 382 8.35 8.66 1.85
C HIS A 382 7.64 7.93 2.99
N ILE A 383 7.16 6.72 2.72
CA ILE A 383 6.40 5.92 3.68
C ILE A 383 7.29 4.79 4.18
N ILE A 384 7.49 4.73 5.49
CA ILE A 384 8.28 3.69 6.14
C ILE A 384 7.34 2.64 6.72
N LEU A 385 7.54 1.39 6.34
CA LEU A 385 6.72 0.24 6.72
C LEU A 385 7.55 -0.76 7.52
N PRO A 386 7.03 -1.33 8.61
CA PRO A 386 7.69 -2.46 9.25
C PRO A 386 7.62 -3.70 8.35
N GLY A 387 8.72 -4.43 8.25
CA GLY A 387 8.81 -5.66 7.44
C GLY A 387 9.35 -5.45 6.03
N ARG A 388 9.40 -6.56 5.29
CA ARG A 388 9.94 -6.65 3.92
C ARG A 388 8.81 -6.80 2.91
N TRP A 389 8.59 -5.79 2.08
CA TRP A 389 7.43 -5.69 1.20
C TRP A 389 7.78 -5.32 -0.24
N CYS A 390 9.08 -5.27 -0.60
CA CYS A 390 9.54 -4.81 -1.92
C CYS A 390 8.87 -5.62 -3.04
N GLU A 391 9.00 -6.94 -2.99
CA GLU A 391 8.43 -7.84 -4.00
C GLU A 391 6.90 -7.69 -4.13
N ALA A 392 6.20 -7.53 -3.01
CA ALA A 392 4.74 -7.41 -3.00
C ALA A 392 4.26 -6.04 -3.51
N LEU A 393 4.96 -4.96 -3.17
CA LEU A 393 4.65 -3.61 -3.68
C LEU A 393 4.94 -3.51 -5.18
N GLU A 394 6.07 -4.05 -5.64
CA GLU A 394 6.40 -4.10 -7.05
C GLU A 394 5.40 -4.93 -7.85
N GLU A 395 4.93 -6.05 -7.28
CA GLU A 395 3.90 -6.86 -7.94
C GLU A 395 2.58 -6.13 -8.09
N LEU A 396 2.13 -5.45 -7.03
CA LEU A 396 0.87 -4.70 -7.05
C LEU A 396 0.87 -3.55 -8.07
N LEU A 397 2.04 -2.94 -8.32
CA LEU A 397 2.19 -1.78 -9.20
C LEU A 397 2.49 -2.14 -10.68
N LYS A 398 2.58 -3.42 -11.07
CA LYS A 398 2.78 -3.89 -12.46
C LYS A 398 1.53 -3.68 -13.30
#